data_443ba9f5352f4e6cde9b54f1d330c5d0
#
_entry.id   443ba9f5352f4e6cde9b54f1d330c5d0
#
_cell.length_a   1.000
_cell.length_b   1.000
_cell.length_c   1.000
_cell.angle_alpha   90.00
_cell.angle_beta   90.00
_cell.angle_gamma   90.00
#
_symmetry.space_group_name_H-M   'P 1'
#
loop_
_entity.id
_entity.type
_entity.pdbx_description
1 polymer ?
#
loop_
_entity_poly.entity_id
_entity_poly.type
_entity_poly.pdbx_seq_one_letter_code
_entity_poly.pdbx_strand_id
1 'polypeptide(L)'
;AAKILLGKNLTDLRNSVTKKTTACYEPSLDYVVVKIPKWEFLKFKHVNKLLDSSMKSVGEVMAIGRNFEETIQKAMRMVDDSNYGFYSEIEMQKDDLVEQLKNPSFNRIFLIAKAFDLDYTVDTLYDLTKIDKWFLHKLYNIHKMKQYLYNTINIDTITPIIVKKSKALGLCDKLIGKLINTNEEVIRNYRYKHQILPCVKQIDTTAGEYPAETNYLYLTYNGSSNDVEFDNNGIMVLGCGSYKIGSSVEFDWCAVSCINTLKKNKKYTIVVNYNPETVSTDYDVSDR
;
A
#
# COMPACT_ATOMS: atom_id res chain seq x y z
N ALA A 1 26.47 -6.54 -4.62
CA ALA A 1 26.93 -5.86 -5.84
C ALA A 1 28.45 -5.52 -5.77
N ALA A 2 28.95 -4.71 -4.78
CA ALA A 2 30.32 -4.22 -4.73
C ALA A 2 31.39 -5.34 -4.78
N LYS A 3 31.19 -6.42 -4.03
CA LYS A 3 32.13 -7.56 -4.05
C LYS A 3 32.19 -8.28 -5.40
N ILE A 4 31.08 -8.32 -6.14
CA ILE A 4 31.02 -8.91 -7.49
C ILE A 4 31.81 -8.04 -8.46
N LEU A 5 31.65 -6.72 -8.38
CA LEU A 5 32.44 -5.79 -9.19
C LEU A 5 33.95 -5.89 -8.92
N LEU A 6 34.35 -6.32 -7.71
CA LEU A 6 35.74 -6.61 -7.34
C LEU A 6 36.18 -8.05 -7.68
N GLY A 7 35.42 -8.77 -8.52
CA GLY A 7 35.79 -10.09 -9.04
C GLY A 7 35.44 -11.28 -8.15
N LYS A 8 34.58 -11.11 -7.14
CA LYS A 8 34.06 -12.26 -6.37
C LYS A 8 32.88 -12.90 -7.10
N ASN A 9 32.83 -14.24 -7.14
CA ASN A 9 31.70 -14.96 -7.68
C ASN A 9 30.48 -14.82 -6.74
N LEU A 10 29.28 -14.78 -7.31
CA LEU A 10 28.04 -14.69 -6.55
C LEU A 10 27.85 -15.89 -5.60
N THR A 11 28.26 -17.09 -6.04
CA THR A 11 28.19 -18.33 -5.27
C THR A 11 29.06 -18.34 -4.00
N ASP A 12 30.14 -17.54 -4.00
CA ASP A 12 31.07 -17.44 -2.86
C ASP A 12 30.62 -16.43 -1.81
N LEU A 13 29.54 -15.68 -2.12
CA LEU A 13 29.03 -14.65 -1.22
C LEU A 13 27.89 -15.19 -0.35
N ARG A 14 27.87 -14.72 0.89
CA ARG A 14 26.78 -15.00 1.83
C ARG A 14 25.72 -13.90 1.74
N ASN A 15 24.46 -14.30 1.96
CA ASN A 15 23.36 -13.38 2.11
C ASN A 15 23.63 -12.46 3.34
N SER A 16 23.50 -11.15 3.14
CA SER A 16 23.77 -10.16 4.20
C SER A 16 22.69 -10.15 5.30
N VAL A 17 21.49 -10.61 5.00
CA VAL A 17 20.37 -10.65 5.96
C VAL A 17 20.45 -11.91 6.82
N THR A 18 20.42 -13.09 6.19
CA THR A 18 20.46 -14.38 6.91
C THR A 18 21.85 -14.71 7.43
N LYS A 19 22.92 -14.18 6.81
CA LYS A 19 24.35 -14.48 7.08
C LYS A 19 24.74 -15.96 6.97
N LYS A 20 23.79 -16.83 6.71
CA LYS A 20 23.94 -18.29 6.63
C LYS A 20 23.69 -18.85 5.25
N THR A 21 22.68 -18.34 4.54
CA THR A 21 22.39 -18.75 3.15
C THR A 21 23.36 -18.10 2.17
N THR A 22 23.44 -18.62 0.95
CA THR A 22 24.26 -18.01 -0.11
C THR A 22 23.53 -16.77 -0.70
N ALA A 23 24.29 -15.83 -1.27
CA ALA A 23 23.72 -14.66 -1.93
C ALA A 23 23.08 -15.00 -3.28
N CYS A 24 23.35 -16.16 -3.86
CA CYS A 24 22.70 -16.66 -5.06
C CYS A 24 21.36 -17.39 -4.80
N TYR A 25 20.91 -17.43 -3.55
CA TYR A 25 19.59 -17.93 -3.23
C TYR A 25 18.51 -17.03 -3.85
N GLU A 26 17.62 -17.63 -4.63
CA GLU A 26 16.48 -16.91 -5.22
C GLU A 26 15.36 -16.81 -4.16
N PRO A 27 14.97 -15.60 -3.73
CA PRO A 27 13.96 -15.46 -2.70
C PRO A 27 12.56 -15.83 -3.23
N SER A 28 11.80 -16.58 -2.44
CA SER A 28 10.36 -16.73 -2.61
C SER A 28 9.63 -15.73 -1.73
N LEU A 29 8.75 -14.93 -2.32
CA LEU A 29 8.03 -13.87 -1.61
C LEU A 29 6.57 -14.29 -1.38
N ASP A 30 6.10 -14.17 -0.14
CA ASP A 30 4.70 -14.39 0.22
C ASP A 30 3.91 -13.07 0.36
N TYR A 31 4.49 -11.97 -0.07
CA TYR A 31 3.91 -10.63 -0.04
C TYR A 31 4.04 -9.90 -1.38
N VAL A 32 3.24 -8.87 -1.57
CA VAL A 32 3.24 -7.99 -2.74
C VAL A 32 3.59 -6.59 -2.29
N VAL A 33 4.45 -5.91 -3.05
CA VAL A 33 4.80 -4.51 -2.85
C VAL A 33 4.26 -3.67 -4.00
N VAL A 34 3.59 -2.57 -3.67
CA VAL A 34 3.13 -1.57 -4.64
C VAL A 34 3.72 -0.22 -4.26
N LYS A 35 4.44 0.40 -5.19
CA LYS A 35 4.94 1.77 -5.07
C LYS A 35 4.10 2.70 -5.94
N ILE A 36 3.65 3.81 -5.38
CA ILE A 36 2.94 4.88 -6.10
C ILE A 36 3.69 6.19 -5.90
N PRO A 37 4.06 6.89 -6.99
CA PRO A 37 4.63 8.22 -6.91
C PRO A 37 3.64 9.26 -6.37
N LYS A 38 4.13 10.22 -5.62
CA LYS A 38 3.39 11.42 -5.23
C LYS A 38 3.63 12.52 -6.26
N TRP A 39 2.56 12.99 -6.89
CA TRP A 39 2.60 14.13 -7.80
C TRP A 39 1.87 15.31 -7.18
N GLU A 40 2.40 16.53 -7.39
CA GLU A 40 1.80 17.76 -6.89
C GLU A 40 1.51 18.76 -8.02
N PHE A 41 1.05 18.26 -9.16
CA PHE A 41 0.74 19.08 -10.33
C PHE A 41 -0.29 20.19 -10.07
N LEU A 42 -1.15 20.03 -9.07
CA LEU A 42 -2.15 21.02 -8.73
C LEU A 42 -1.56 22.28 -8.09
N LYS A 43 -0.35 22.22 -7.54
CA LYS A 43 0.36 23.38 -6.96
C LYS A 43 0.93 24.32 -8.04
N PHE A 44 1.06 23.86 -9.29
CA PHE A 44 1.71 24.61 -10.37
C PHE A 44 0.80 24.68 -11.61
N LYS A 45 0.40 25.88 -12.01
CA LYS A 45 -0.58 26.11 -13.09
C LYS A 45 -0.05 25.75 -14.49
N HIS A 46 1.26 25.89 -14.73
CA HIS A 46 1.86 25.80 -16.06
C HIS A 46 2.71 24.55 -16.29
N VAL A 47 2.59 23.55 -15.44
CA VAL A 47 3.33 22.28 -15.59
C VAL A 47 2.59 21.33 -16.53
N ASN A 48 3.33 20.71 -17.44
CA ASN A 48 2.80 19.62 -18.25
C ASN A 48 2.46 18.40 -17.34
N LYS A 49 1.18 18.03 -17.33
CA LYS A 49 0.63 16.96 -16.48
C LYS A 49 0.70 15.57 -17.10
N LEU A 50 1.11 15.46 -18.36
CA LEU A 50 1.32 14.16 -19.00
C LEU A 50 2.57 13.49 -18.42
N LEU A 51 2.47 12.19 -18.18
CA LEU A 51 3.59 11.39 -17.70
C LEU A 51 4.40 10.89 -18.91
N ASP A 52 5.71 11.07 -18.82
CA ASP A 52 6.69 10.66 -19.82
C ASP A 52 7.95 10.13 -19.11
N SER A 53 9.09 10.09 -19.81
CA SER A 53 10.36 9.62 -19.25
C SER A 53 11.01 10.58 -18.26
N SER A 54 10.52 11.82 -18.14
CA SER A 54 11.06 12.78 -17.17
C SER A 54 10.46 12.55 -15.77
N MET A 55 11.30 12.70 -14.74
CA MET A 55 10.85 12.60 -13.35
C MET A 55 10.01 13.81 -12.95
N LYS A 56 8.75 13.56 -12.59
CA LYS A 56 7.79 14.61 -12.18
C LYS A 56 7.23 14.39 -10.76
N SER A 57 7.60 13.28 -10.12
CA SER A 57 7.19 12.97 -8.75
C SER A 57 8.00 13.78 -7.74
N VAL A 58 7.40 14.08 -6.60
CA VAL A 58 8.02 14.79 -5.47
C VAL A 58 8.29 13.87 -4.27
N GLY A 59 7.75 12.68 -4.30
CA GLY A 59 7.88 11.65 -3.30
C GLY A 59 7.16 10.38 -3.74
N GLU A 60 7.09 9.41 -2.87
CA GLU A 60 6.44 8.12 -3.13
C GLU A 60 5.95 7.46 -1.84
N VAL A 61 5.11 6.45 -2.01
CA VAL A 61 4.71 5.54 -0.94
C VAL A 61 5.00 4.12 -1.36
N MET A 62 5.26 3.24 -0.39
CA MET A 62 5.42 1.81 -0.61
C MET A 62 4.47 1.05 0.30
N ALA A 63 3.46 0.44 -0.28
CA ALA A 63 2.51 -0.40 0.43
C ALA A 63 2.88 -1.86 0.30
N ILE A 64 2.62 -2.62 1.35
CA ILE A 64 2.89 -4.06 1.43
C ILE A 64 1.60 -4.78 1.84
N GLY A 65 1.31 -5.90 1.20
CA GLY A 65 0.15 -6.74 1.47
C GLY A 65 0.36 -8.16 0.93
N ARG A 66 -0.65 -9.01 0.99
CA ARG A 66 -0.56 -10.41 0.54
C ARG A 66 -1.19 -10.65 -0.83
N ASN A 67 -1.90 -9.70 -1.37
CA ASN A 67 -2.41 -9.71 -2.75
C ASN A 67 -2.38 -8.30 -3.35
N PHE A 68 -2.49 -8.21 -4.67
CA PHE A 68 -2.42 -6.95 -5.38
C PHE A 68 -3.58 -6.02 -5.02
N GLU A 69 -4.81 -6.54 -4.90
CA GLU A 69 -6.00 -5.75 -4.61
C GLU A 69 -5.88 -5.02 -3.27
N GLU A 70 -5.46 -5.70 -2.21
CA GLU A 70 -5.20 -5.10 -0.90
C GLU A 70 -4.12 -4.04 -0.99
N THR A 71 -3.02 -4.37 -1.68
CA THR A 71 -1.81 -3.56 -1.68
C THR A 71 -2.00 -2.27 -2.46
N ILE A 72 -2.63 -2.32 -3.65
CA ILE A 72 -2.92 -1.11 -4.44
C ILE A 72 -3.89 -0.16 -3.69
N GLN A 73 -4.88 -0.70 -3.02
CA GLN A 73 -5.81 0.06 -2.20
C GLN A 73 -5.12 0.80 -1.05
N LYS A 74 -4.18 0.13 -0.36
CA LYS A 74 -3.34 0.77 0.66
C LYS A 74 -2.51 1.90 0.06
N ALA A 75 -1.78 1.63 -1.02
CA ALA A 75 -0.89 2.59 -1.67
C ALA A 75 -1.64 3.85 -2.10
N MET A 76 -2.84 3.71 -2.68
CA MET A 76 -3.66 4.85 -3.09
C MET A 76 -4.07 5.74 -1.91
N ARG A 77 -4.42 5.15 -0.75
CA ARG A 77 -4.75 5.92 0.46
C ARG A 77 -3.53 6.54 1.12
N MET A 78 -2.36 5.88 1.03
CA MET A 78 -1.10 6.40 1.57
C MET A 78 -0.60 7.64 0.81
N VAL A 79 -0.82 7.68 -0.51
CA VAL A 79 -0.43 8.83 -1.35
C VAL A 79 -1.24 10.07 -1.02
N ASP A 80 -2.54 9.90 -0.71
CA ASP A 80 -3.45 11.00 -0.39
C ASP A 80 -4.55 10.52 0.54
N ASP A 81 -4.60 11.09 1.74
CA ASP A 81 -5.55 10.72 2.80
C ASP A 81 -7.01 10.99 2.44
N SER A 82 -7.26 11.85 1.44
CA SER A 82 -8.62 12.10 0.93
C SER A 82 -9.15 10.95 0.07
N ASN A 83 -8.26 10.10 -0.47
CA ASN A 83 -8.64 8.98 -1.32
C ASN A 83 -9.27 7.82 -0.54
N TYR A 84 -10.31 7.24 -1.09
CA TYR A 84 -10.93 6.02 -0.57
C TYR A 84 -10.24 4.73 -1.06
N GLY A 85 -9.23 4.83 -1.92
CA GLY A 85 -8.62 3.75 -2.67
C GLY A 85 -9.06 3.77 -4.13
N PHE A 86 -9.28 2.61 -4.75
CA PHE A 86 -9.73 2.49 -6.14
C PHE A 86 -11.23 2.85 -6.26
N TYR A 87 -11.48 4.16 -6.16
CA TYR A 87 -12.80 4.77 -6.21
C TYR A 87 -12.70 6.14 -6.88
N SER A 88 -13.69 6.53 -7.69
CA SER A 88 -13.69 7.79 -8.41
C SER A 88 -15.02 8.51 -8.26
N GLU A 89 -14.96 9.80 -7.97
CA GLU A 89 -16.10 10.73 -7.99
C GLU A 89 -16.00 11.71 -9.18
N ILE A 90 -15.10 11.41 -10.13
CA ILE A 90 -14.90 12.27 -11.29
C ILE A 90 -16.14 12.22 -12.17
N GLU A 91 -16.76 13.38 -12.39
CA GLU A 91 -17.79 13.55 -13.39
C GLU A 91 -17.15 13.94 -14.73
N MET A 92 -17.40 13.18 -15.78
CA MET A 92 -16.78 13.36 -17.08
C MET A 92 -17.65 12.76 -18.19
N GLN A 93 -17.64 13.40 -19.37
CA GLN A 93 -18.26 12.85 -20.56
C GLN A 93 -17.47 11.64 -21.10
N LYS A 94 -18.16 10.71 -21.77
CA LYS A 94 -17.53 9.47 -22.26
C LYS A 94 -16.38 9.71 -23.24
N ASP A 95 -16.52 10.68 -24.14
CA ASP A 95 -15.50 10.98 -25.15
C ASP A 95 -14.23 11.55 -24.51
N ASP A 96 -14.36 12.42 -23.51
CA ASP A 96 -13.25 12.96 -22.74
C ASP A 96 -12.54 11.85 -21.93
N LEU A 97 -13.31 10.91 -21.39
CA LEU A 97 -12.75 9.77 -20.65
C LEU A 97 -11.88 8.89 -21.55
N VAL A 98 -12.35 8.58 -22.76
CA VAL A 98 -11.59 7.77 -23.73
C VAL A 98 -10.26 8.44 -24.08
N GLU A 99 -10.28 9.75 -24.35
CA GLU A 99 -9.06 10.49 -24.69
C GLU A 99 -8.07 10.51 -23.51
N GLN A 100 -8.56 10.73 -22.29
CA GLN A 100 -7.69 10.75 -21.11
C GLN A 100 -7.19 9.36 -20.71
N LEU A 101 -7.90 8.27 -21.02
CA LEU A 101 -7.42 6.90 -20.79
C LEU A 101 -6.27 6.54 -21.75
N LYS A 102 -6.28 7.04 -22.99
CA LYS A 102 -5.18 6.82 -23.94
C LYS A 102 -3.90 7.53 -23.50
N ASN A 103 -4.01 8.69 -22.91
CA ASN A 103 -2.87 9.51 -22.51
C ASN A 103 -2.47 9.22 -21.06
N PRO A 104 -1.20 8.85 -20.76
CA PRO A 104 -0.77 8.59 -19.39
C PRO A 104 -0.79 9.87 -18.56
N SER A 105 -1.58 9.87 -17.50
CA SER A 105 -1.73 10.99 -16.57
C SER A 105 -1.67 10.52 -15.12
N PHE A 106 -1.42 11.45 -14.21
CA PHE A 106 -1.29 11.15 -12.77
C PHE A 106 -2.60 10.63 -12.14
N ASN A 107 -3.75 10.91 -12.74
CA ASN A 107 -5.07 10.48 -12.27
C ASN A 107 -5.63 9.28 -13.04
N ARG A 108 -4.87 8.68 -13.97
CA ARG A 108 -5.32 7.59 -14.86
C ARG A 108 -5.96 6.42 -14.11
N ILE A 109 -5.46 6.08 -12.92
CA ILE A 109 -6.03 4.99 -12.12
C ILE A 109 -7.47 5.29 -11.66
N PHE A 110 -7.79 6.54 -11.35
CA PHE A 110 -9.15 6.96 -11.00
C PHE A 110 -10.06 6.99 -12.23
N LEU A 111 -9.51 7.31 -13.41
CA LEU A 111 -10.23 7.23 -14.68
C LEU A 111 -10.58 5.78 -15.04
N ILE A 112 -9.69 4.83 -14.75
CA ILE A 112 -9.98 3.38 -14.89
C ILE A 112 -11.12 2.97 -13.95
N ALA A 113 -11.11 3.45 -12.70
CA ALA A 113 -12.22 3.19 -11.77
C ALA A 113 -13.55 3.73 -12.31
N LYS A 114 -13.55 4.96 -12.85
CA LYS A 114 -14.73 5.57 -13.49
C LYS A 114 -15.18 4.80 -14.73
N ALA A 115 -14.24 4.33 -15.54
CA ALA A 115 -14.56 3.55 -16.74
C ALA A 115 -15.27 2.24 -16.39
N PHE A 116 -14.85 1.54 -15.35
CA PHE A 116 -15.57 0.36 -14.85
C PHE A 116 -16.97 0.71 -14.34
N ASP A 117 -17.15 1.86 -13.68
CA ASP A 117 -18.48 2.34 -13.25
C ASP A 117 -19.41 2.70 -14.44
N LEU A 118 -18.84 2.87 -15.64
CA LEU A 118 -19.53 3.08 -16.93
C LEU A 118 -19.55 1.81 -17.81
N ASP A 119 -19.36 0.64 -17.23
CA ASP A 119 -19.42 -0.69 -17.86
C ASP A 119 -18.36 -0.93 -18.96
N TYR A 120 -17.22 -0.23 -18.94
CA TYR A 120 -16.10 -0.56 -19.81
C TYR A 120 -15.53 -1.94 -19.42
N THR A 121 -15.27 -2.77 -20.44
CA THR A 121 -14.68 -4.10 -20.22
C THR A 121 -13.18 -4.02 -20.02
N VAL A 122 -12.60 -5.08 -19.44
CA VAL A 122 -11.15 -5.23 -19.30
C VAL A 122 -10.45 -5.15 -20.67
N ASP A 123 -11.06 -5.76 -21.71
CA ASP A 123 -10.50 -5.73 -23.07
C ASP A 123 -10.49 -4.32 -23.64
N THR A 124 -11.58 -3.59 -23.51
CA THR A 124 -11.66 -2.19 -23.94
C THR A 124 -10.62 -1.32 -23.21
N LEU A 125 -10.47 -1.50 -21.90
CA LEU A 125 -9.47 -0.76 -21.12
C LEU A 125 -8.04 -1.14 -21.50
N TYR A 126 -7.77 -2.40 -21.78
CA TYR A 126 -6.47 -2.83 -22.33
C TYR A 126 -6.17 -2.14 -23.65
N ASP A 127 -7.14 -2.09 -24.56
CA ASP A 127 -6.95 -1.46 -25.88
C ASP A 127 -6.68 0.04 -25.76
N LEU A 128 -7.30 0.73 -24.84
CA LEU A 128 -7.10 2.16 -24.60
C LEU A 128 -5.81 2.48 -23.86
N THR A 129 -5.48 1.68 -22.81
CA THR A 129 -4.42 2.03 -21.87
C THR A 129 -3.12 1.27 -22.09
N LYS A 130 -3.18 0.11 -22.74
CA LYS A 130 -2.11 -0.89 -22.88
C LYS A 130 -1.59 -1.42 -21.53
N ILE A 131 -2.35 -1.23 -20.45
CA ILE A 131 -2.08 -1.85 -19.14
C ILE A 131 -2.43 -3.32 -19.25
N ASP A 132 -1.51 -4.18 -18.78
CA ASP A 132 -1.70 -5.63 -18.83
C ASP A 132 -3.03 -6.06 -18.20
N LYS A 133 -3.73 -6.99 -18.86
CA LYS A 133 -5.06 -7.46 -18.44
C LYS A 133 -5.07 -8.07 -17.05
N TRP A 134 -3.95 -8.63 -16.58
CA TRP A 134 -3.86 -9.16 -15.24
C TRP A 134 -4.13 -8.07 -14.18
N PHE A 135 -3.49 -6.91 -14.32
CA PHE A 135 -3.74 -5.77 -13.42
C PHE A 135 -5.18 -5.25 -13.53
N LEU A 136 -5.69 -5.15 -14.75
CA LEU A 136 -7.06 -4.69 -14.99
C LEU A 136 -8.08 -5.66 -14.37
N HIS A 137 -7.88 -6.97 -14.46
CA HIS A 137 -8.72 -7.95 -13.77
C HIS A 137 -8.68 -7.83 -12.25
N LYS A 138 -7.51 -7.55 -11.68
CA LYS A 138 -7.36 -7.30 -10.24
C LYS A 138 -8.13 -6.07 -9.79
N LEU A 139 -8.03 -4.97 -10.54
CA LEU A 139 -8.82 -3.76 -10.31
C LEU A 139 -10.32 -4.02 -10.49
N TYR A 140 -10.70 -4.81 -11.48
CA TYR A 140 -12.08 -5.21 -11.70
C TYR A 140 -12.67 -6.04 -10.54
N ASN A 141 -11.87 -6.85 -9.85
CA ASN A 141 -12.31 -7.55 -8.62
C ASN A 141 -12.72 -6.56 -7.52
N ILE A 142 -11.96 -5.48 -7.35
CA ILE A 142 -12.31 -4.40 -6.42
C ILE A 142 -13.62 -3.73 -6.85
N HIS A 143 -13.75 -3.42 -8.13
CA HIS A 143 -14.97 -2.81 -8.70
C HIS A 143 -16.19 -3.69 -8.46
N LYS A 144 -16.13 -5.00 -8.74
CA LYS A 144 -17.23 -5.93 -8.48
C LYS A 144 -17.68 -5.93 -7.01
N MET A 145 -16.75 -5.89 -6.06
CA MET A 145 -17.09 -5.81 -4.64
C MET A 145 -17.76 -4.48 -4.29
N LYS A 146 -17.30 -3.37 -4.86
CA LYS A 146 -17.93 -2.05 -4.70
C LYS A 146 -19.38 -2.06 -5.20
N GLN A 147 -19.60 -2.58 -6.41
CA GLN A 147 -20.94 -2.70 -7.01
C GLN A 147 -21.86 -3.62 -6.18
N TYR A 148 -21.34 -4.73 -5.69
CA TYR A 148 -22.10 -5.63 -4.82
C TYR A 148 -22.55 -4.92 -3.52
N LEU A 149 -21.63 -4.21 -2.85
CA LEU A 149 -21.97 -3.45 -1.64
C LEU A 149 -23.00 -2.35 -1.94
N TYR A 150 -22.79 -1.57 -2.99
CA TYR A 150 -23.68 -0.45 -3.33
C TYR A 150 -25.10 -0.88 -3.70
N ASN A 151 -25.24 -1.95 -4.51
CA ASN A 151 -26.53 -2.36 -5.07
C ASN A 151 -27.30 -3.34 -4.20
N THR A 152 -26.64 -4.06 -3.28
CA THR A 152 -27.24 -5.24 -2.63
C THR A 152 -27.23 -5.15 -1.11
N ILE A 153 -26.28 -4.40 -0.52
CA ILE A 153 -26.02 -4.44 0.92
C ILE A 153 -26.40 -3.10 1.58
N ASN A 154 -27.02 -3.21 2.74
CA ASN A 154 -27.22 -2.11 3.68
C ASN A 154 -26.76 -2.55 5.07
N ILE A 155 -26.91 -1.68 6.07
CA ILE A 155 -26.44 -1.95 7.43
C ILE A 155 -27.15 -3.13 8.10
N ASP A 156 -28.38 -3.42 7.72
CA ASP A 156 -29.17 -4.50 8.31
C ASP A 156 -28.87 -5.87 7.64
N THR A 157 -28.39 -5.84 6.40
CA THR A 157 -28.09 -7.06 5.61
C THR A 157 -26.60 -7.41 5.56
N ILE A 158 -25.73 -6.52 6.06
CA ILE A 158 -24.29 -6.77 6.06
C ILE A 158 -23.94 -7.96 6.97
N THR A 159 -23.09 -8.85 6.49
CA THR A 159 -22.62 -10.00 7.26
C THR A 159 -21.12 -9.94 7.53
N PRO A 160 -20.62 -10.61 8.60
CA PRO A 160 -19.16 -10.68 8.87
C PRO A 160 -18.35 -11.22 7.69
N ILE A 161 -18.90 -12.13 6.91
CA ILE A 161 -18.26 -12.70 5.72
C ILE A 161 -18.06 -11.62 4.65
N ILE A 162 -19.08 -10.80 4.40
CA ILE A 162 -19.02 -9.71 3.43
C ILE A 162 -17.97 -8.68 3.85
N VAL A 163 -17.97 -8.27 5.13
CA VAL A 163 -16.98 -7.33 5.65
C VAL A 163 -15.57 -7.91 5.54
N LYS A 164 -15.37 -9.19 5.94
CA LYS A 164 -14.07 -9.85 5.82
C LYS A 164 -13.56 -9.90 4.38
N LYS A 165 -14.42 -10.25 3.42
CA LYS A 165 -14.07 -10.24 1.98
C LYS A 165 -13.73 -8.83 1.48
N SER A 166 -14.49 -7.82 1.89
CA SER A 166 -14.22 -6.42 1.52
C SER A 166 -12.87 -5.95 2.08
N LYS A 167 -12.57 -6.28 3.33
CA LYS A 167 -11.27 -5.99 3.96
C LYS A 167 -10.12 -6.73 3.28
N ALA A 168 -10.30 -7.97 2.91
CA ALA A 168 -9.30 -8.78 2.18
C ALA A 168 -8.97 -8.20 0.79
N LEU A 169 -9.93 -7.52 0.15
CA LEU A 169 -9.71 -6.72 -1.07
C LEU A 169 -9.19 -5.31 -0.79
N GLY A 170 -8.93 -4.96 0.46
CA GLY A 170 -8.33 -3.69 0.86
C GLY A 170 -9.30 -2.50 0.97
N LEU A 171 -10.63 -2.71 0.95
CA LEU A 171 -11.58 -1.61 1.15
C LEU A 171 -11.45 -1.08 2.59
N CYS A 172 -11.38 0.25 2.74
CA CYS A 172 -11.37 0.88 4.06
C CYS A 172 -12.80 0.98 4.63
N ASP A 173 -12.89 1.13 5.96
CA ASP A 173 -14.18 1.23 6.64
C ASP A 173 -14.98 2.43 6.16
N LYS A 174 -14.30 3.54 5.85
CA LYS A 174 -14.88 4.76 5.29
C LYS A 174 -15.57 4.50 3.95
N LEU A 175 -14.91 3.75 3.02
CA LEU A 175 -15.50 3.41 1.73
C LEU A 175 -16.67 2.42 1.88
N ILE A 176 -16.51 1.38 2.70
CA ILE A 176 -17.60 0.43 2.97
C ILE A 176 -18.82 1.18 3.51
N GLY A 177 -18.64 2.04 4.52
CA GLY A 177 -19.71 2.85 5.09
C GLY A 177 -20.41 3.72 4.04
N LYS A 178 -19.64 4.42 3.21
CA LYS A 178 -20.18 5.23 2.12
C LYS A 178 -21.03 4.42 1.14
N LEU A 179 -20.57 3.23 0.74
CA LEU A 179 -21.27 2.40 -0.24
C LEU A 179 -22.59 1.83 0.29
N ILE A 180 -22.72 1.58 1.59
CA ILE A 180 -23.93 1.04 2.21
C ILE A 180 -24.75 2.08 2.99
N ASN A 181 -24.52 3.37 2.72
CA ASN A 181 -25.20 4.52 3.35
C ASN A 181 -25.07 4.58 4.88
N THR A 182 -23.85 4.34 5.39
CA THR A 182 -23.51 4.52 6.80
C THR A 182 -22.15 5.22 6.94
N ASN A 183 -21.60 5.32 8.14
CA ASN A 183 -20.33 5.96 8.39
C ASN A 183 -19.20 4.96 8.77
N GLU A 184 -17.98 5.47 8.79
CA GLU A 184 -16.77 4.69 9.11
C GLU A 184 -16.84 4.07 10.51
N GLU A 185 -17.35 4.79 11.49
CA GLU A 185 -17.39 4.36 12.89
C GLU A 185 -18.30 3.14 13.07
N VAL A 186 -19.46 3.13 12.41
CA VAL A 186 -20.39 1.99 12.41
C VAL A 186 -19.71 0.74 11.88
N ILE A 187 -18.99 0.84 10.76
CA ILE A 187 -18.26 -0.30 10.17
C ILE A 187 -17.12 -0.74 11.09
N ARG A 188 -16.39 0.20 11.67
CA ARG A 188 -15.31 -0.10 12.64
C ARG A 188 -15.84 -0.85 13.84
N ASN A 189 -16.92 -0.38 14.45
CA ASN A 189 -17.56 -1.02 15.60
C ASN A 189 -18.11 -2.42 15.23
N TYR A 190 -18.69 -2.56 14.04
CA TYR A 190 -19.12 -3.85 13.51
C TYR A 190 -17.96 -4.84 13.40
N ARG A 191 -16.80 -4.39 12.86
CA ARG A 191 -15.61 -5.24 12.75
C ARG A 191 -15.10 -5.68 14.12
N TYR A 192 -14.99 -4.75 15.08
CA TYR A 192 -14.57 -5.10 16.44
C TYR A 192 -15.50 -6.09 17.09
N LYS A 193 -16.81 -5.87 17.00
CA LYS A 193 -17.83 -6.80 17.51
C LYS A 193 -17.68 -8.23 16.96
N HIS A 194 -17.33 -8.35 15.69
CA HIS A 194 -17.17 -9.63 14.99
C HIS A 194 -15.72 -10.11 14.88
N GLN A 195 -14.79 -9.48 15.60
CA GLN A 195 -13.37 -9.83 15.64
C GLN A 195 -12.70 -9.87 14.24
N ILE A 196 -13.13 -8.99 13.33
CA ILE A 196 -12.53 -8.84 12.01
C ILE A 196 -11.38 -7.83 12.16
N LEU A 197 -10.21 -8.33 12.52
CA LEU A 197 -9.00 -7.55 12.77
C LEU A 197 -7.90 -7.92 11.77
N PRO A 198 -6.98 -7.00 11.45
CA PRO A 198 -5.82 -7.33 10.64
C PRO A 198 -4.82 -8.18 11.43
N CYS A 199 -4.02 -8.95 10.71
CA CYS A 199 -2.86 -9.63 11.26
C CYS A 199 -1.59 -8.81 11.00
N VAL A 200 -0.60 -8.94 11.88
CA VAL A 200 0.75 -8.42 11.69
C VAL A 200 1.61 -9.52 11.12
N LYS A 201 2.18 -9.26 9.96
CA LYS A 201 3.08 -10.18 9.26
C LYS A 201 4.48 -9.61 9.20
N GLN A 202 5.49 -10.47 9.26
CA GLN A 202 6.90 -10.12 9.14
C GLN A 202 7.33 -10.24 7.67
N ILE A 203 8.19 -9.33 7.21
CA ILE A 203 8.80 -9.45 5.89
C ILE A 203 9.75 -10.65 5.88
N ASP A 204 9.38 -11.66 5.11
CA ASP A 204 10.15 -12.89 4.92
C ASP A 204 10.46 -13.07 3.42
N THR A 205 11.73 -13.03 3.06
CA THR A 205 12.21 -13.22 1.68
C THR A 205 12.50 -14.68 1.35
N THR A 206 12.36 -15.58 2.30
CA THR A 206 12.68 -17.01 2.16
C THR A 206 11.47 -17.92 2.23
N ALA A 207 10.24 -17.35 2.30
CA ALA A 207 8.96 -18.07 2.36
C ALA A 207 8.92 -19.15 3.48
N GLY A 208 9.55 -18.87 4.60
CA GLY A 208 9.60 -19.80 5.75
C GLY A 208 10.64 -20.92 5.63
N GLU A 209 11.40 -21.01 4.54
CA GLU A 209 12.48 -22.00 4.40
C GLU A 209 13.66 -21.72 5.32
N TYR A 210 13.80 -20.49 5.75
CA TYR A 210 14.76 -20.04 6.75
C TYR A 210 14.12 -18.99 7.67
N PRO A 211 14.38 -18.99 8.98
CA PRO A 211 13.79 -18.01 9.91
C PRO A 211 14.06 -16.57 9.48
N ALA A 212 13.01 -15.76 9.38
CA ALA A 212 13.13 -14.35 9.07
C ALA A 212 13.78 -13.60 10.24
N GLU A 213 14.85 -12.85 9.95
CA GLU A 213 15.59 -12.04 10.94
C GLU A 213 15.34 -10.53 10.73
N THR A 214 14.33 -10.17 9.94
CA THR A 214 13.96 -8.77 9.69
C THR A 214 13.08 -8.24 10.80
N ASN A 215 13.21 -6.95 11.12
CA ASN A 215 12.30 -6.25 12.03
C ASN A 215 11.19 -5.48 11.28
N TYR A 216 11.06 -5.69 9.96
CA TYR A 216 10.01 -5.08 9.16
C TYR A 216 8.71 -5.86 9.25
N LEU A 217 7.64 -5.15 9.57
CA LEU A 217 6.29 -5.69 9.74
C LEU A 217 5.30 -4.97 8.84
N TYR A 218 4.21 -5.65 8.49
CA TYR A 218 3.08 -5.05 7.81
C TYR A 218 1.74 -5.61 8.29
N LEU A 219 0.68 -4.83 8.13
CA LEU A 219 -0.68 -5.23 8.50
C LEU A 219 -1.42 -5.78 7.28
N THR A 220 -2.16 -6.87 7.45
CA THR A 220 -2.98 -7.46 6.38
C THR A 220 -4.25 -8.10 6.92
N TYR A 221 -5.34 -8.06 6.13
CA TYR A 221 -6.54 -8.85 6.39
C TYR A 221 -6.50 -10.23 5.69
N ASN A 222 -5.43 -10.53 4.97
CA ASN A 222 -5.20 -11.80 4.27
C ASN A 222 -4.28 -12.73 5.07
N GLY A 223 -4.49 -12.79 6.37
CA GLY A 223 -3.79 -13.68 7.29
C GLY A 223 -4.73 -14.22 8.37
N SER A 224 -4.32 -15.28 9.03
CA SER A 224 -5.07 -15.92 10.13
C SER A 224 -4.42 -15.75 11.51
N SER A 225 -3.14 -15.36 11.54
CA SER A 225 -2.35 -15.20 12.76
C SER A 225 -1.28 -14.13 12.59
N ASN A 226 -0.77 -13.62 13.70
CA ASN A 226 0.43 -12.78 13.73
C ASN A 226 1.69 -13.63 13.61
N ASP A 227 2.74 -13.09 12.98
CA ASP A 227 4.07 -13.73 12.92
C ASP A 227 4.96 -13.35 14.09
N VAL A 228 4.54 -12.35 14.86
CA VAL A 228 5.28 -11.84 16.02
C VAL A 228 4.40 -11.77 17.26
N GLU A 229 5.02 -11.96 18.42
CA GLU A 229 4.37 -11.74 19.71
C GLU A 229 4.51 -10.27 20.13
N PHE A 230 3.52 -9.77 20.85
CA PHE A 230 3.48 -8.40 21.37
C PHE A 230 3.50 -8.43 22.90
N ASP A 231 4.49 -7.73 23.48
CA ASP A 231 4.60 -7.55 24.93
C ASP A 231 3.92 -6.25 25.42
N ASN A 232 3.43 -5.42 24.50
CA ASN A 232 2.76 -4.13 24.73
C ASN A 232 3.60 -3.10 25.52
N ASN A 233 4.93 -3.24 25.56
CA ASN A 233 5.82 -2.35 26.31
C ASN A 233 6.53 -1.31 25.44
N GLY A 234 6.27 -1.29 24.13
CA GLY A 234 6.89 -0.37 23.18
C GLY A 234 6.28 1.02 23.14
N ILE A 235 7.10 2.01 22.81
CA ILE A 235 6.64 3.36 22.48
C ILE A 235 6.61 3.50 20.97
N MET A 236 5.42 3.80 20.42
CA MET A 236 5.22 3.96 19.00
C MET A 236 5.52 5.39 18.57
N VAL A 237 6.39 5.56 17.58
CA VAL A 237 6.70 6.82 16.92
C VAL A 237 6.08 6.81 15.54
N LEU A 238 5.24 7.80 15.24
CA LEU A 238 4.63 7.95 13.92
C LEU A 238 5.59 8.70 13.00
N GLY A 239 5.87 8.11 11.84
CA GLY A 239 6.69 8.71 10.80
C GLY A 239 5.96 9.81 10.02
N CYS A 240 6.71 10.54 9.18
CA CYS A 240 6.20 11.71 8.45
C CYS A 240 5.33 11.37 7.23
N GLY A 241 5.26 10.11 6.82
CA GLY A 241 4.56 9.69 5.61
C GLY A 241 5.27 10.06 4.31
N SER A 242 4.52 10.17 3.20
CA SER A 242 5.08 10.49 1.89
C SER A 242 5.62 11.91 1.85
N TYR A 243 6.81 12.07 1.27
CA TYR A 243 7.36 13.40 1.00
C TYR A 243 6.47 14.16 0.02
N LYS A 244 6.39 15.47 0.23
CA LYS A 244 5.63 16.41 -0.59
C LYS A 244 6.30 17.78 -0.55
N ILE A 245 5.91 18.68 -1.43
CA ILE A 245 6.42 20.04 -1.43
C ILE A 245 6.05 20.73 -0.12
N GLY A 246 7.07 21.15 0.64
CA GLY A 246 6.94 21.77 1.96
C GLY A 246 6.92 20.80 3.14
N SER A 247 7.15 19.50 2.91
CA SER A 247 7.27 18.51 3.98
C SER A 247 8.09 17.30 3.47
N SER A 248 9.35 17.24 3.86
CA SER A 248 10.30 16.26 3.34
C SER A 248 11.16 15.65 4.47
N VAL A 249 12.45 15.42 4.20
CA VAL A 249 13.37 14.70 5.08
C VAL A 249 13.53 15.35 6.47
N GLU A 250 13.31 16.65 6.61
CA GLU A 250 13.36 17.37 7.88
C GLU A 250 12.33 16.84 8.91
N PHE A 251 11.20 16.34 8.45
CA PHE A 251 10.20 15.71 9.34
C PHE A 251 10.58 14.28 9.72
N ASP A 252 11.26 13.56 8.85
CA ASP A 252 11.81 12.25 9.19
C ASP A 252 12.92 12.37 10.24
N TRP A 253 13.74 13.41 10.16
CA TRP A 253 14.73 13.73 11.18
C TRP A 253 14.12 13.88 12.58
N CYS A 254 12.91 14.44 12.70
CA CYS A 254 12.20 14.54 13.97
C CYS A 254 11.87 13.15 14.52
N ALA A 255 11.40 12.22 13.67
CA ALA A 255 11.12 10.85 14.06
C ALA A 255 12.40 10.12 14.54
N VAL A 256 13.50 10.22 13.78
CA VAL A 256 14.81 9.65 14.16
C VAL A 256 15.30 10.21 15.49
N SER A 257 15.20 11.53 15.70
CA SER A 257 15.61 12.17 16.96
C SER A 257 14.78 11.70 18.15
N CYS A 258 13.47 11.53 17.96
CA CYS A 258 12.57 10.98 18.97
C CYS A 258 12.97 9.53 19.33
N ILE A 259 13.14 8.66 18.33
CA ILE A 259 13.55 7.26 18.51
C ILE A 259 14.88 7.18 19.28
N ASN A 260 15.87 7.95 18.84
CA ASN A 260 17.20 7.98 19.50
C ASN A 260 17.12 8.44 20.97
N THR A 261 16.25 9.40 21.27
CA THR A 261 16.04 9.86 22.65
C THR A 261 15.38 8.77 23.50
N LEU A 262 14.38 8.08 22.97
CA LEU A 262 13.73 6.96 23.64
C LEU A 262 14.71 5.82 23.91
N LYS A 263 15.51 5.43 22.92
CA LYS A 263 16.54 4.39 23.08
C LYS A 263 17.59 4.75 24.14
N LYS A 264 18.04 6.02 24.18
CA LYS A 264 18.93 6.52 25.27
C LYS A 264 18.30 6.36 26.65
N ASN A 265 16.97 6.48 26.74
CA ASN A 265 16.20 6.25 27.96
C ASN A 265 15.78 4.78 28.16
N LYS A 266 16.40 3.84 27.43
CA LYS A 266 16.15 2.39 27.52
C LYS A 266 14.68 2.00 27.29
N LYS A 267 14.00 2.72 26.41
CA LYS A 267 12.63 2.40 25.99
C LYS A 267 12.67 1.60 24.71
N TYR A 268 11.82 0.57 24.62
CA TYR A 268 11.61 -0.18 23.39
C TYR A 268 10.85 0.67 22.39
N THR A 269 11.32 0.75 21.15
CA THR A 269 10.83 1.68 20.14
C THR A 269 10.20 0.97 18.96
N ILE A 270 9.05 1.46 18.51
CA ILE A 270 8.33 0.98 17.34
C ILE A 270 8.11 2.17 16.42
N VAL A 271 8.53 2.08 15.16
CA VAL A 271 8.22 3.12 14.17
C VAL A 271 7.11 2.64 13.22
N VAL A 272 6.15 3.52 12.96
CA VAL A 272 5.11 3.28 11.96
C VAL A 272 5.16 4.39 10.92
N ASN A 273 5.49 4.02 9.69
CA ASN A 273 5.53 4.94 8.56
C ASN A 273 4.96 4.24 7.31
N TYR A 274 4.21 4.97 6.49
CA TYR A 274 3.76 4.50 5.19
C TYR A 274 4.68 4.94 4.04
N ASN A 275 5.80 5.55 4.37
CA ASN A 275 6.95 5.69 3.49
C ASN A 275 8.15 4.95 4.12
N PRO A 276 8.34 3.65 3.83
CA PRO A 276 9.40 2.86 4.44
C PRO A 276 10.79 3.12 3.83
N GLU A 277 10.91 4.04 2.89
CA GLU A 277 12.18 4.46 2.29
C GLU A 277 12.76 5.72 2.96
N THR A 278 12.53 5.86 4.26
CA THR A 278 13.04 6.95 5.10
C THR A 278 14.06 6.42 6.11
N VAL A 279 14.93 7.28 6.61
CA VAL A 279 15.95 6.90 7.62
C VAL A 279 15.31 6.37 8.90
N SER A 280 14.15 6.92 9.31
CA SER A 280 13.44 6.46 10.52
C SER A 280 13.01 4.99 10.44
N THR A 281 12.87 4.44 9.23
CA THR A 281 12.48 3.04 8.99
C THR A 281 13.66 2.14 8.65
N ASP A 282 14.89 2.61 8.73
CA ASP A 282 16.07 1.75 8.58
C ASP A 282 16.13 0.73 9.73
N TYR A 283 16.57 -0.48 9.40
CA TYR A 283 16.50 -1.65 10.29
C TYR A 283 17.26 -1.48 11.62
N ASP A 284 18.20 -0.54 11.71
CA ASP A 284 19.05 -0.27 12.87
C ASP A 284 18.61 0.97 13.66
N VAL A 285 17.59 1.70 13.21
CA VAL A 285 17.12 2.94 13.87
C VAL A 285 16.15 2.62 14.99
N SER A 286 15.12 1.82 14.77
CA SER A 286 14.16 1.40 15.79
C SER A 286 14.30 -0.08 16.14
N ASP A 287 13.65 -0.52 17.21
CA ASP A 287 13.62 -1.94 17.57
C ASP A 287 12.62 -2.70 16.67
N ARG A 288 11.56 -2.01 16.23
CA ARG A 288 10.59 -2.50 15.24
C ARG A 288 10.03 -1.37 14.39
#